data_a0c076dda157c85bb105608cb70afe49
#
_entry.id   a0c076dda157c85bb105608cb70afe49
#
_cell.length_a   1.000
_cell.length_b   1.000
_cell.length_c   1.000
_cell.angle_alpha   90.00
_cell.angle_beta   90.00
_cell.angle_gamma   90.00
#
_symmetry.space_group_name_H-M   'P 1'
#
loop_
_entity.id
_entity.type
_entity.pdbx_description
1 polymer ?
#
loop_
_entity_poly.entity_id
_entity_poly.type
_entity_poly.pdbx_seq_one_letter_code
_entity_poly.pdbx_strand_id
1 'polypeptide(L)'
;NAAPDISKALDWAEDRGVLDQVILSGAMEGWRVADEIAAADVPVLVGSIMQPPSRESDRYDKAYRTPALLHEEGVMVALRSGKTENVRNLVFHAGFAAAHGLGKTEALRAVTTTPAQIFGVEDQVGTIETGKRANLFVTNGDPFQPDTDVQHLFIDGYKLPLENRATK
;
A
#
# COMPACT_ATOMS: atom_id res chain seq x y z
N ASN A 1 -1.05 -14.05 -7.91
CA ASN A 1 -1.97 -13.55 -6.86
C ASN A 1 -2.51 -14.67 -5.96
N ALA A 2 -2.62 -15.89 -6.45
CA ALA A 2 -3.04 -17.04 -5.68
C ALA A 2 -1.92 -17.52 -4.75
N ALA A 3 -2.27 -18.07 -3.57
CA ALA A 3 -1.29 -18.53 -2.59
C ALA A 3 -0.27 -19.53 -3.17
N PRO A 4 -0.64 -20.55 -3.96
CA PRO A 4 0.35 -21.45 -4.55
C PRO A 4 1.32 -20.80 -5.54
N ASP A 5 0.92 -19.71 -6.19
CA ASP A 5 1.82 -18.97 -7.09
C ASP A 5 2.83 -18.15 -6.29
N ILE A 6 2.40 -17.65 -5.12
CA ILE A 6 3.27 -16.90 -4.20
C ILE A 6 4.34 -17.82 -3.65
N SER A 7 3.98 -18.97 -3.07
CA SER A 7 4.93 -19.95 -2.55
C SER A 7 5.95 -20.37 -3.62
N LYS A 8 5.49 -20.72 -4.83
CA LYS A 8 6.39 -21.06 -5.95
C LYS A 8 7.34 -19.93 -6.36
N ALA A 9 6.88 -18.66 -6.25
CA ALA A 9 7.73 -17.52 -6.57
C ALA A 9 8.80 -17.31 -5.50
N LEU A 10 8.48 -17.56 -4.23
CA LEU A 10 9.43 -17.52 -3.12
C LEU A 10 10.46 -18.66 -3.25
N ASP A 11 10.03 -19.92 -3.46
CA ASP A 11 10.90 -21.06 -3.70
C ASP A 11 11.87 -20.79 -4.86
N TRP A 12 11.34 -20.26 -5.97
CA TRP A 12 12.14 -19.92 -7.14
C TRP A 12 13.20 -18.86 -6.85
N ALA A 13 12.86 -17.84 -6.04
CA ALA A 13 13.79 -16.77 -5.66
C ALA A 13 14.85 -17.28 -4.66
N GLU A 14 14.45 -18.13 -3.72
CA GLU A 14 15.36 -18.77 -2.76
C GLU A 14 16.37 -19.66 -3.46
N ASP A 15 15.93 -20.55 -4.36
CA ASP A 15 16.80 -21.44 -5.17
C ASP A 15 17.87 -20.66 -5.95
N ARG A 16 17.62 -19.38 -6.26
CA ARG A 16 18.55 -18.51 -6.99
C ARG A 16 19.32 -17.53 -6.11
N GLY A 17 19.02 -17.49 -4.81
CA GLY A 17 19.64 -16.56 -3.87
C GLY A 17 19.36 -15.09 -4.18
N VAL A 18 18.12 -14.77 -4.63
CA VAL A 18 17.70 -13.42 -5.03
C VAL A 18 16.49 -12.90 -4.24
N LEU A 19 16.17 -13.50 -3.09
CA LEU A 19 15.04 -13.05 -2.25
C LEU A 19 15.11 -11.57 -1.90
N ASP A 20 16.31 -11.05 -1.63
CA ASP A 20 16.59 -9.64 -1.33
C ASP A 20 16.31 -8.67 -2.49
N GLN A 21 16.09 -9.19 -3.69
CA GLN A 21 15.77 -8.42 -4.90
C GLN A 21 14.31 -8.57 -5.34
N VAL A 22 13.52 -9.34 -4.57
CA VAL A 22 12.13 -9.64 -4.92
C VAL A 22 11.18 -8.69 -4.19
N ILE A 23 10.18 -8.19 -4.90
CA ILE A 23 9.00 -7.52 -4.36
C ILE A 23 7.77 -8.24 -4.89
N LEU A 24 6.94 -8.75 -4.01
CA LEU A 24 5.66 -9.34 -4.41
C LEU A 24 4.65 -8.23 -4.72
N SER A 25 4.00 -8.31 -5.89
CA SER A 25 3.01 -7.32 -6.31
C SER A 25 1.65 -7.96 -6.56
N GLY A 26 0.63 -7.46 -5.88
CA GLY A 26 -0.73 -7.98 -5.88
C GLY A 26 -1.03 -8.79 -4.62
N ALA A 27 -0.55 -10.02 -4.54
CA ALA A 27 -0.62 -10.93 -3.39
C ALA A 27 -2.00 -10.98 -2.68
N MET A 28 -3.09 -11.06 -3.44
CA MET A 28 -4.45 -11.01 -2.89
C MET A 28 -4.81 -12.19 -1.98
N GLU A 29 -4.19 -13.36 -2.20
CA GLU A 29 -4.25 -14.51 -1.28
C GLU A 29 -3.00 -14.64 -0.40
N GLY A 30 -2.15 -13.61 -0.32
CA GLY A 30 -0.92 -13.60 0.49
C GLY A 30 -1.15 -13.89 1.96
N TRP A 31 -2.33 -13.51 2.48
CA TRP A 31 -2.74 -13.82 3.84
C TRP A 31 -2.81 -15.33 4.17
N ARG A 32 -2.84 -16.21 3.17
CA ARG A 32 -2.85 -17.66 3.35
C ARG A 32 -1.44 -18.25 3.55
N VAL A 33 -0.43 -17.53 3.15
CA VAL A 33 1.00 -17.88 3.16
C VAL A 33 1.81 -16.72 3.74
N ALA A 34 1.21 -15.99 4.68
CA ALA A 34 1.84 -14.80 5.26
C ALA A 34 3.10 -15.15 6.07
N ASP A 35 3.10 -16.29 6.73
CA ASP A 35 4.24 -16.87 7.43
C ASP A 35 5.41 -17.20 6.49
N GLU A 36 5.13 -17.78 5.30
CA GLU A 36 6.14 -18.04 4.27
C GLU A 36 6.76 -16.72 3.75
N ILE A 37 5.90 -15.71 3.48
CA ILE A 37 6.35 -14.39 3.01
C ILE A 37 7.20 -13.70 4.08
N ALA A 38 6.78 -13.76 5.35
CA ALA A 38 7.52 -13.20 6.47
C ALA A 38 8.88 -13.89 6.68
N ALA A 39 8.90 -15.22 6.60
CA ALA A 39 10.13 -16.00 6.73
C ALA A 39 11.15 -15.69 5.60
N ALA A 40 10.66 -15.37 4.40
CA ALA A 40 11.46 -14.96 3.26
C ALA A 40 11.93 -13.50 3.31
N ASP A 41 11.43 -12.69 4.26
CA ASP A 41 11.68 -11.24 4.38
C ASP A 41 11.39 -10.45 3.09
N VAL A 42 10.36 -10.88 2.34
CA VAL A 42 10.02 -10.29 1.04
C VAL A 42 8.90 -9.27 1.21
N PRO A 43 9.10 -8.00 0.79
CA PRO A 43 8.08 -6.97 0.90
C PRO A 43 6.93 -7.17 -0.12
N VAL A 44 5.75 -6.69 0.25
CA VAL A 44 4.53 -6.87 -0.54
C VAL A 44 3.86 -5.54 -0.89
N LEU A 45 3.59 -5.32 -2.17
CA LEU A 45 2.71 -4.26 -2.65
C LEU A 45 1.30 -4.84 -2.83
N VAL A 46 0.47 -4.75 -1.80
CA VAL A 46 -0.90 -5.32 -1.79
C VAL A 46 -1.86 -4.45 -2.59
N GLY A 47 -2.69 -5.05 -3.39
CA GLY A 47 -3.78 -4.34 -4.08
C GLY A 47 -4.11 -4.88 -5.47
N SER A 48 -5.23 -4.46 -6.00
CA SER A 48 -6.24 -3.54 -5.45
C SER A 48 -7.07 -4.24 -4.37
N ILE A 49 -7.19 -3.68 -3.17
CA ILE A 49 -7.98 -4.32 -2.09
C ILE A 49 -9.49 -4.06 -2.22
N MET A 50 -9.90 -3.01 -2.97
CA MET A 50 -11.31 -2.71 -3.21
C MET A 50 -11.86 -3.58 -4.34
N GLN A 51 -11.95 -4.87 -4.09
CA GLN A 51 -12.47 -5.86 -5.03
C GLN A 51 -13.10 -7.05 -4.30
N PRO A 52 -13.94 -7.85 -4.97
CA PRO A 52 -14.49 -9.07 -4.39
C PRO A 52 -13.40 -10.04 -3.94
N PRO A 53 -13.72 -10.97 -3.01
CA PRO A 53 -12.81 -12.03 -2.62
C PRO A 53 -12.34 -12.85 -3.83
N SER A 54 -11.13 -13.41 -3.76
CA SER A 54 -10.57 -14.24 -4.83
C SER A 54 -11.32 -15.56 -5.01
N ARG A 55 -12.00 -16.04 -3.96
CA ARG A 55 -12.80 -17.28 -3.97
C ARG A 55 -14.17 -17.02 -3.36
N GLU A 56 -15.21 -17.68 -3.90
CA GLU A 56 -16.58 -17.59 -3.38
C GLU A 56 -16.71 -18.05 -1.91
N SER A 57 -15.84 -18.96 -1.46
CA SER A 57 -15.78 -19.44 -0.08
C SER A 57 -15.16 -18.46 0.90
N ASP A 58 -14.48 -17.44 0.41
CA ASP A 58 -13.82 -16.46 1.27
C ASP A 58 -14.83 -15.42 1.80
N ARG A 59 -14.64 -14.96 3.02
CA ARG A 59 -15.41 -13.86 3.56
C ARG A 59 -15.22 -12.62 2.68
N TYR A 60 -16.27 -11.84 2.53
CA TYR A 60 -16.31 -10.65 1.68
C TYR A 60 -15.22 -9.61 2.04
N ASP A 61 -14.78 -9.58 3.31
CA ASP A 61 -13.81 -8.62 3.85
C ASP A 61 -12.34 -9.07 3.70
N LYS A 62 -12.09 -10.25 3.15
CA LYS A 62 -10.72 -10.79 3.07
C LYS A 62 -9.76 -9.90 2.29
N ALA A 63 -10.22 -9.33 1.17
CA ALA A 63 -9.41 -8.40 0.38
C ALA A 63 -9.00 -7.17 1.21
N TYR A 64 -9.93 -6.61 1.99
CA TYR A 64 -9.69 -5.43 2.84
C TYR A 64 -8.77 -5.74 4.02
N ARG A 65 -8.82 -6.96 4.56
CA ARG A 65 -8.03 -7.43 5.70
C ARG A 65 -6.65 -7.94 5.31
N THR A 66 -6.41 -8.27 4.06
CA THR A 66 -5.12 -8.83 3.61
C THR A 66 -3.92 -7.98 4.05
N PRO A 67 -3.92 -6.63 3.95
CA PRO A 67 -2.81 -5.82 4.45
C PRO A 67 -2.56 -5.99 5.96
N ALA A 68 -3.62 -6.07 6.76
CA ALA A 68 -3.50 -6.26 8.21
C ALA A 68 -2.94 -7.64 8.54
N LEU A 69 -3.46 -8.70 7.91
CA LEU A 69 -3.02 -10.07 8.15
C LEU A 69 -1.54 -10.29 7.78
N LEU A 70 -1.08 -9.67 6.71
CA LEU A 70 0.34 -9.69 6.33
C LEU A 70 1.19 -8.92 7.35
N HIS A 71 0.73 -7.74 7.77
CA HIS A 71 1.43 -6.91 8.74
C HIS A 71 1.53 -7.59 10.12
N GLU A 72 0.48 -8.29 10.56
CA GLU A 72 0.45 -9.07 11.82
C GLU A 72 1.52 -10.15 11.85
N GLU A 73 1.87 -10.74 10.70
CA GLU A 73 2.97 -11.72 10.56
C GLU A 73 4.35 -11.06 10.35
N GLY A 74 4.44 -9.72 10.40
CA GLY A 74 5.70 -8.99 10.28
C GLY A 74 6.12 -8.66 8.86
N VAL A 75 5.28 -8.92 7.86
CA VAL A 75 5.58 -8.58 6.45
C VAL A 75 5.58 -7.06 6.25
N MET A 76 6.56 -6.54 5.53
CA MET A 76 6.60 -5.15 5.08
C MET A 76 5.55 -4.92 3.99
N VAL A 77 4.48 -4.18 4.32
CA VAL A 77 3.30 -3.99 3.45
C VAL A 77 3.20 -2.56 2.94
N ALA A 78 3.14 -2.40 1.62
CA ALA A 78 2.69 -1.18 0.97
C ALA A 78 1.40 -1.42 0.17
N LEU A 79 0.64 -0.36 -0.08
CA LEU A 79 -0.61 -0.44 -0.84
C LEU A 79 -0.42 0.10 -2.25
N ARG A 80 -1.07 -0.56 -3.21
CA ARG A 80 -1.14 -0.12 -4.61
C ARG A 80 -2.57 -0.01 -5.11
N SER A 81 -2.83 0.91 -6.03
CA SER A 81 -4.15 1.09 -6.65
C SER A 81 -4.55 0.00 -7.65
N GLY A 82 -3.58 -0.79 -8.11
CA GLY A 82 -3.76 -1.86 -9.10
C GLY A 82 -3.75 -1.42 -10.54
N LYS A 83 -4.43 -0.32 -10.89
CA LYS A 83 -4.51 0.23 -12.25
C LYS A 83 -4.33 1.74 -12.22
N THR A 84 -3.81 2.30 -13.31
CA THR A 84 -3.52 3.74 -13.45
C THR A 84 -4.75 4.61 -13.23
N GLU A 85 -5.90 4.22 -13.76
CA GLU A 85 -7.16 4.93 -13.58
C GLU A 85 -7.67 4.96 -12.14
N ASN A 86 -7.18 4.06 -11.30
CA ASN A 86 -7.55 3.94 -9.89
C ASN A 86 -6.58 4.64 -8.92
N VAL A 87 -5.53 5.29 -9.40
CA VAL A 87 -4.52 5.97 -8.57
C VAL A 87 -5.16 6.96 -7.58
N ARG A 88 -6.16 7.73 -8.04
CA ARG A 88 -6.93 8.66 -7.17
C ARG A 88 -7.63 7.97 -5.99
N ASN A 89 -7.83 6.66 -6.04
CA ASN A 89 -8.50 5.89 -5.00
C ASN A 89 -7.53 5.32 -3.96
N LEU A 90 -6.21 5.56 -4.09
CA LEU A 90 -5.21 4.96 -3.20
C LEU A 90 -5.44 5.33 -1.72
N VAL A 91 -5.85 6.58 -1.46
CA VAL A 91 -6.19 7.05 -0.10
C VAL A 91 -7.37 6.26 0.47
N PHE A 92 -8.39 5.96 -0.35
CA PHE A 92 -9.53 5.14 0.07
C PHE A 92 -9.11 3.68 0.34
N HIS A 93 -8.20 3.12 -0.47
CA HIS A 93 -7.63 1.80 -0.16
C HIS A 93 -6.97 1.80 1.22
N ALA A 94 -6.18 2.83 1.54
CA ALA A 94 -5.56 2.95 2.85
C ALA A 94 -6.60 3.08 3.98
N GLY A 95 -7.65 3.87 3.79
CA GLY A 95 -8.77 4.02 4.73
C GLY A 95 -9.52 2.70 4.98
N PHE A 96 -9.80 1.94 3.92
CA PHE A 96 -10.41 0.61 4.04
C PHE A 96 -9.50 -0.38 4.77
N ALA A 97 -8.20 -0.43 4.45
CA ALA A 97 -7.24 -1.26 5.17
C ALA A 97 -7.16 -0.88 6.66
N ALA A 98 -7.15 0.43 6.97
CA ALA A 98 -7.16 0.93 8.34
C ALA A 98 -8.39 0.47 9.13
N ALA A 99 -9.58 0.56 8.52
CA ALA A 99 -10.85 0.15 9.12
C ALA A 99 -10.96 -1.39 9.30
N HIS A 100 -10.19 -2.16 8.53
CA HIS A 100 -10.23 -3.62 8.54
C HIS A 100 -9.01 -4.28 9.21
N GLY A 101 -8.39 -3.60 10.17
CA GLY A 101 -7.41 -4.17 11.09
C GLY A 101 -5.99 -3.60 10.98
N LEU A 102 -5.60 -2.97 9.88
CA LEU A 102 -4.25 -2.41 9.74
C LEU A 102 -4.00 -1.22 10.68
N GLY A 103 -5.07 -0.47 11.03
CA GLY A 103 -4.96 0.74 11.82
C GLY A 103 -4.49 1.95 11.00
N LYS A 104 -4.83 3.17 11.49
CA LYS A 104 -4.58 4.40 10.72
C LYS A 104 -3.10 4.71 10.50
N THR A 105 -2.27 4.49 11.53
CA THR A 105 -0.83 4.78 11.46
C THR A 105 -0.16 3.90 10.40
N GLU A 106 -0.41 2.60 10.44
CA GLU A 106 0.20 1.66 9.51
C GLU A 106 -0.38 1.82 8.08
N ALA A 107 -1.66 2.15 7.95
CA ALA A 107 -2.26 2.47 6.66
C ALA A 107 -1.64 3.73 6.02
N LEU A 108 -1.29 4.75 6.83
CA LEU A 108 -0.57 5.92 6.35
C LEU A 108 0.86 5.54 5.93
N ARG A 109 1.56 4.76 6.74
CA ARG A 109 2.89 4.24 6.38
C ARG A 109 2.87 3.44 5.10
N ALA A 110 1.85 2.59 4.91
CA ALA A 110 1.70 1.73 3.73
C ALA A 110 1.52 2.50 2.41
N VAL A 111 1.24 3.80 2.44
CA VAL A 111 1.15 4.68 1.25
C VAL A 111 2.20 5.80 1.24
N THR A 112 3.09 5.85 2.23
CA THR A 112 4.12 6.89 2.34
C THR A 112 5.52 6.31 2.61
N THR A 113 5.84 6.00 3.87
CA THR A 113 7.17 5.57 4.30
C THR A 113 7.52 4.17 3.82
N THR A 114 6.60 3.23 3.95
CA THR A 114 6.86 1.83 3.57
C THR A 114 7.18 1.66 2.08
N PRO A 115 6.41 2.24 1.13
CA PRO A 115 6.83 2.17 -0.28
C PRO A 115 8.15 2.90 -0.54
N ALA A 116 8.47 3.99 0.18
CA ALA A 116 9.76 4.65 0.04
C ALA A 116 10.91 3.72 0.43
N GLN A 117 10.78 3.00 1.54
CA GLN A 117 11.74 1.99 2.00
C GLN A 117 11.87 0.82 1.01
N ILE A 118 10.74 0.26 0.54
CA ILE A 118 10.73 -0.86 -0.43
C ILE A 118 11.49 -0.50 -1.71
N PHE A 119 11.40 0.74 -2.16
CA PHE A 119 12.06 1.22 -3.38
C PHE A 119 13.42 1.89 -3.13
N GLY A 120 13.91 1.94 -1.89
CA GLY A 120 15.21 2.52 -1.54
C GLY A 120 15.31 4.03 -1.83
N VAL A 121 14.21 4.77 -1.62
CA VAL A 121 14.13 6.23 -1.83
C VAL A 121 13.66 6.99 -0.59
N GLU A 122 13.76 6.36 0.57
CA GLU A 122 13.36 6.90 1.86
C GLU A 122 14.17 8.12 2.31
N ASP A 123 15.35 8.33 1.76
CA ASP A 123 16.18 9.52 1.93
C ASP A 123 15.60 10.74 1.18
N GLN A 124 14.74 10.53 0.19
CA GLN A 124 14.16 11.58 -0.66
C GLN A 124 12.70 11.86 -0.37
N VAL A 125 11.91 10.83 -0.02
CA VAL A 125 10.45 10.92 0.14
C VAL A 125 9.95 10.03 1.28
N GLY A 126 8.65 10.09 1.57
CA GLY A 126 7.96 9.21 2.53
C GLY A 126 7.71 9.88 3.89
N THR A 127 8.55 10.82 4.31
CA THR A 127 8.39 11.60 5.54
C THR A 127 8.51 13.10 5.25
N ILE A 128 8.04 13.94 6.19
CA ILE A 128 8.20 15.39 6.14
C ILE A 128 9.41 15.76 7.00
N GLU A 129 10.57 15.86 6.35
CA GLU A 129 11.85 16.15 6.99
C GLU A 129 12.67 17.13 6.15
N THR A 130 13.55 17.90 6.83
CA THR A 130 14.47 18.81 6.14
C THR A 130 15.39 18.03 5.18
N GLY A 131 15.48 18.50 3.94
CA GLY A 131 16.31 17.88 2.90
C GLY A 131 15.54 16.91 1.98
N LYS A 132 14.35 16.45 2.37
CA LYS A 132 13.50 15.62 1.50
C LYS A 132 12.65 16.47 0.55
N ARG A 133 12.17 15.84 -0.51
CA ARG A 133 11.28 16.49 -1.48
C ARG A 133 9.95 16.86 -0.83
N ALA A 134 9.53 18.08 -1.01
CA ALA A 134 8.24 18.56 -0.51
C ALA A 134 7.09 18.13 -1.45
N ASN A 135 6.84 16.82 -1.49
CA ASN A 135 5.68 16.19 -2.14
C ASN A 135 4.65 15.89 -1.06
N LEU A 136 3.75 16.83 -0.80
CA LEU A 136 2.81 16.73 0.30
C LEU A 136 1.48 17.42 -0.01
N PHE A 137 0.45 17.02 0.67
CA PHE A 137 -0.82 17.73 0.71
C PHE A 137 -1.24 18.01 2.14
N VAL A 138 -2.03 19.07 2.32
CA VAL A 138 -2.60 19.49 3.60
C VAL A 138 -4.09 19.33 3.53
N THR A 139 -4.68 18.71 4.53
CA THR A 139 -6.13 18.46 4.65
C THR A 139 -6.73 19.19 5.83
N ASN A 140 -8.03 19.42 5.80
CA ASN A 140 -8.80 19.98 6.93
C ASN A 140 -9.25 18.90 7.94
N GLY A 141 -8.89 17.63 7.72
CA GLY A 141 -9.25 16.51 8.58
C GLY A 141 -8.43 15.26 8.29
N ASP A 142 -8.93 14.11 8.73
CA ASP A 142 -8.32 12.80 8.48
C ASP A 142 -8.40 12.46 6.98
N PRO A 143 -7.27 12.26 6.27
CA PRO A 143 -7.28 12.00 4.84
C PRO A 143 -8.02 10.72 4.43
N PHE A 144 -8.31 9.82 5.38
CA PHE A 144 -9.07 8.60 5.14
C PHE A 144 -10.58 8.78 5.22
N GLN A 145 -11.06 9.98 5.58
CA GLN A 145 -12.49 10.28 5.65
C GLN A 145 -12.97 10.93 4.35
N PRO A 146 -14.14 10.54 3.83
CA PRO A 146 -14.64 11.02 2.54
C PRO A 146 -15.09 12.50 2.55
N ASP A 147 -15.31 13.08 3.74
CA ASP A 147 -15.66 14.48 3.96
C ASP A 147 -14.45 15.40 4.19
N THR A 148 -13.26 14.85 4.05
CA THR A 148 -12.00 15.60 4.19
C THR A 148 -11.57 16.20 2.85
N ASP A 149 -11.35 17.52 2.86
CA ASP A 149 -10.88 18.26 1.69
C ASP A 149 -9.36 18.48 1.72
N VAL A 150 -8.72 18.36 0.56
CA VAL A 150 -7.35 18.83 0.37
C VAL A 150 -7.35 20.36 0.28
N GLN A 151 -6.65 21.03 1.18
CA GLN A 151 -6.54 22.49 1.23
C GLN A 151 -5.33 23.01 0.45
N HIS A 152 -4.24 22.27 0.46
CA HIS A 152 -3.01 22.60 -0.26
C HIS A 152 -2.35 21.35 -0.82
N LEU A 153 -1.76 21.49 -2.00
CA LEU A 153 -0.96 20.45 -2.66
C LEU A 153 0.39 21.05 -3.05
N PHE A 154 1.47 20.36 -2.71
CA PHE A 154 2.83 20.71 -3.08
C PHE A 154 3.49 19.55 -3.81
N ILE A 155 4.18 19.85 -4.91
CA ILE A 155 5.03 18.91 -5.65
C ILE A 155 6.38 19.58 -5.84
N ASP A 156 7.44 18.92 -5.38
CA ASP A 156 8.81 19.45 -5.36
C ASP A 156 8.91 20.88 -4.76
N GLY A 157 8.07 21.16 -3.74
CA GLY A 157 8.00 22.46 -3.07
C GLY A 157 7.13 23.50 -3.78
N TYR A 158 6.66 23.24 -4.98
CA TYR A 158 5.78 24.16 -5.70
C TYR A 158 4.33 23.91 -5.30
N LYS A 159 3.64 24.96 -4.85
CA LYS A 159 2.22 24.91 -4.56
C LYS A 159 1.41 24.82 -5.87
N LEU A 160 0.61 23.80 -6.00
CA LEU A 160 -0.26 23.59 -7.17
C LEU A 160 -1.68 24.13 -6.91
N PRO A 161 -2.35 24.70 -7.93
CA PRO A 161 -3.76 25.05 -7.83
C PRO A 161 -4.63 23.80 -7.73
N LEU A 162 -5.67 23.86 -6.88
CA LEU A 162 -6.64 22.77 -6.69
C LEU A 162 -7.87 22.91 -7.60
N GLU A 163 -7.80 23.77 -8.62
CA GLU A 163 -8.87 23.96 -9.59
C GLU A 163 -9.06 22.70 -10.46
N ASN A 164 -10.27 22.26 -10.59
CA ASN A 164 -10.66 21.22 -11.54
C ASN A 164 -11.67 21.76 -12.57
N ARG A 165 -11.94 20.97 -13.64
CA ARG A 165 -12.87 21.38 -14.69
C ARG A 165 -14.32 21.60 -14.20
N ALA A 166 -14.69 21.07 -13.04
CA ALA A 166 -16.02 21.21 -12.45
C ALA A 166 -16.13 22.47 -11.55
N THR A 167 -14.99 23.07 -11.16
CA THR A 167 -14.94 24.29 -10.34
C THR A 167 -14.72 25.57 -11.16
N LYS A 168 -14.68 25.45 -12.48
CA LYS A 168 -14.79 26.53 -13.45
C LYS A 168 -16.21 26.57 -14.00
#